data_b49fbc6c235928b2517540ed4a44615f
#
_entry.id   b49fbc6c235928b2517540ed4a44615f
#
_cell.length_a   1.000
_cell.length_b   1.000
_cell.length_c   1.000
_cell.angle_alpha   90.00
_cell.angle_beta   90.00
_cell.angle_gamma   90.00
#
_symmetry.space_group_name_H-M   'P 1'
#
loop_
_entity.id
_entity.type
_entity.pdbx_description
1 polymer ?
#
loop_
_entity_poly.entity_id
_entity_poly.type
_entity_poly.pdbx_seq_one_letter_code
_entity_poly.pdbx_strand_id
1 'polypeptide(L)'
;MNDFVPFAPTDAAAWTTAPHGDSTKYRRGVLGVATGSDQYPGAAVLGVDAAVHTGVGMVRYVGPSRASDHVLARRPEVVAGVGRVQAWLVGSGISAGSLDDLDDVTAEGFRHASDDGVPVVVDAGAIPLVELGPLAVLTPHAGELAGVLHESRESIEQDPAAAAVRAAAQTGSVVLLKGSATHVATPDGSVRLVASSATPWLAAAGAGDVLGGVLGALVATRQGAAEASGSSLTPSDLAHLAASAAVVHGLAARRASGGGPFTMAALVEQLPGVVRDLVVEGDARG
;
A
#
# COMPACT_ATOMS: atom_id res chain seq x y z
N MET A 1 -23.05 3.49 16.88
CA MET A 1 -22.19 2.30 17.03
C MET A 1 -21.30 2.21 15.78
N ASN A 2 -19.99 2.35 15.94
CA ASN A 2 -19.02 2.28 14.83
C ASN A 2 -18.53 0.83 14.70
N ASP A 3 -19.38 -0.04 14.19
CA ASP A 3 -19.05 -1.48 14.16
C ASP A 3 -18.11 -1.76 12.97
N PHE A 4 -16.82 -1.87 13.28
CA PHE A 4 -15.84 -2.40 12.33
C PHE A 4 -16.01 -3.92 12.22
N VAL A 5 -16.08 -4.41 11.00
CA VAL A 5 -16.18 -5.84 10.71
C VAL A 5 -14.78 -6.46 10.75
N PRO A 6 -14.53 -7.51 11.54
CA PRO A 6 -13.28 -8.25 11.48
C PRO A 6 -13.00 -8.76 10.06
N PHE A 7 -11.79 -8.55 9.57
CA PHE A 7 -11.33 -8.98 8.25
C PHE A 7 -10.25 -10.05 8.41
N ALA A 8 -10.62 -11.28 8.08
CA ALA A 8 -9.80 -12.47 8.30
C ALA A 8 -8.98 -12.85 7.04
N PRO A 9 -8.02 -13.78 7.15
CA PRO A 9 -7.31 -14.34 5.99
C PRO A 9 -8.24 -14.90 4.92
N THR A 10 -9.34 -15.52 5.33
CA THR A 10 -10.37 -16.04 4.43
C THR A 10 -11.06 -14.97 3.58
N ASP A 11 -11.17 -13.74 4.10
CA ASP A 11 -11.74 -12.61 3.37
C ASP A 11 -10.68 -12.06 2.39
N ALA A 12 -9.41 -11.99 2.81
CA ALA A 12 -8.31 -11.56 1.96
C ALA A 12 -8.07 -12.49 0.76
N ALA A 13 -8.38 -13.78 0.88
CA ALA A 13 -8.30 -14.75 -0.21
C ALA A 13 -9.16 -14.35 -1.41
N ALA A 14 -10.34 -13.76 -1.21
CA ALA A 14 -11.21 -13.27 -2.28
C ALA A 14 -10.64 -12.06 -3.06
N TRP A 15 -9.64 -11.39 -2.49
CA TRP A 15 -8.99 -10.20 -3.06
C TRP A 15 -7.57 -10.47 -3.58
N THR A 16 -7.10 -11.72 -3.43
CA THR A 16 -5.79 -12.17 -3.89
C THR A 16 -6.01 -13.13 -5.05
N THR A 17 -5.69 -12.70 -6.27
CA THR A 17 -6.02 -13.47 -7.49
C THR A 17 -4.76 -14.01 -8.17
N ALA A 18 -4.86 -15.26 -8.70
CA ALA A 18 -3.83 -15.81 -9.57
C ALA A 18 -3.88 -15.18 -10.96
N PRO A 19 -2.74 -15.08 -11.65
CA PRO A 19 -2.73 -14.74 -13.07
C PRO A 19 -3.34 -15.89 -13.90
N HIS A 20 -4.06 -15.53 -14.98
CA HIS A 20 -4.60 -16.50 -15.93
C HIS A 20 -3.58 -16.80 -17.04
N GLY A 21 -3.82 -17.85 -17.82
CA GLY A 21 -2.91 -18.30 -18.88
C GLY A 21 -2.67 -17.28 -20.01
N ASP A 22 -3.57 -16.30 -20.18
CA ASP A 22 -3.47 -15.19 -21.14
C ASP A 22 -2.99 -13.86 -20.50
N SER A 23 -2.54 -13.91 -19.26
CA SER A 23 -2.11 -12.71 -18.53
C SER A 23 -0.85 -12.11 -19.14
N THR A 24 -0.89 -10.82 -19.39
CA THR A 24 0.28 -9.98 -19.74
C THR A 24 0.73 -9.18 -18.52
N LYS A 25 1.91 -8.57 -18.59
CA LYS A 25 2.39 -7.68 -17.51
C LYS A 25 1.40 -6.54 -17.19
N TYR A 26 0.67 -6.02 -18.17
CA TYR A 26 -0.34 -4.97 -17.98
C TYR A 26 -1.63 -5.51 -17.35
N ARG A 27 -2.07 -6.72 -17.70
CA ARG A 27 -3.22 -7.37 -17.03
C ARG A 27 -2.90 -7.78 -15.60
N ARG A 28 -1.63 -8.09 -15.32
CA ARG A 28 -1.13 -8.34 -13.96
C ARG A 28 -0.88 -7.06 -13.16
N GLY A 29 -1.08 -5.90 -13.78
CA GLY A 29 -0.87 -4.59 -13.21
C GLY A 29 0.58 -4.10 -13.29
N VAL A 30 0.73 -2.81 -13.51
CA VAL A 30 2.00 -2.07 -13.43
C VAL A 30 1.88 -1.07 -12.29
N LEU A 31 2.77 -1.15 -11.32
CA LEU A 31 2.84 -0.22 -10.19
C LEU A 31 3.90 0.86 -10.45
N GLY A 32 3.49 2.13 -10.47
CA GLY A 32 4.40 3.26 -10.36
C GLY A 32 4.78 3.47 -8.89
N VAL A 33 6.05 3.68 -8.62
CA VAL A 33 6.56 3.89 -7.25
C VAL A 33 7.41 5.16 -7.22
N ALA A 34 6.94 6.17 -6.47
CA ALA A 34 7.69 7.39 -6.19
C ALA A 34 7.88 7.53 -4.67
N THR A 35 8.87 6.80 -4.16
CA THR A 35 9.22 6.69 -2.73
C THR A 35 10.72 6.73 -2.54
N GLY A 36 11.15 6.97 -1.31
CA GLY A 36 12.56 7.11 -0.98
C GLY A 36 13.12 8.47 -1.36
N SER A 37 14.23 8.78 -0.75
CA SER A 37 15.02 10.00 -0.99
C SER A 37 16.50 9.65 -0.87
N ASP A 38 17.37 10.62 -1.14
CA ASP A 38 18.80 10.45 -0.89
C ASP A 38 19.12 10.13 0.58
N GLN A 39 18.29 10.64 1.50
CA GLN A 39 18.42 10.36 2.93
C GLN A 39 17.83 8.99 3.31
N TYR A 40 16.73 8.57 2.66
CA TYR A 40 16.01 7.33 2.97
C TYR A 40 15.84 6.41 1.75
N PRO A 41 16.94 6.02 1.07
CA PRO A 41 16.83 5.18 -0.13
C PRO A 41 16.27 3.79 0.16
N GLY A 42 16.38 3.33 1.42
CA GLY A 42 15.84 2.05 1.86
C GLY A 42 14.33 1.93 1.75
N ALA A 43 13.58 3.04 1.89
CA ALA A 43 12.12 3.03 1.71
C ALA A 43 11.73 2.61 0.29
N ALA A 44 12.42 3.13 -0.72
CA ALA A 44 12.25 2.71 -2.12
C ALA A 44 12.53 1.23 -2.31
N VAL A 45 13.66 0.75 -1.80
CA VAL A 45 14.08 -0.66 -1.93
C VAL A 45 13.06 -1.59 -1.30
N LEU A 46 12.61 -1.31 -0.07
CA LEU A 46 11.66 -2.15 0.65
C LEU A 46 10.27 -2.16 -0.02
N GLY A 47 9.76 -1.01 -0.43
CA GLY A 47 8.47 -0.90 -1.11
C GLY A 47 8.47 -1.63 -2.46
N VAL A 48 9.50 -1.42 -3.27
CA VAL A 48 9.65 -2.09 -4.58
C VAL A 48 9.82 -3.60 -4.39
N ASP A 49 10.70 -4.02 -3.46
CA ASP A 49 10.95 -5.44 -3.19
C ASP A 49 9.67 -6.15 -2.73
N ALA A 50 8.90 -5.52 -1.85
CA ALA A 50 7.60 -6.02 -1.41
C ALA A 50 6.59 -6.13 -2.55
N ALA A 51 6.51 -5.13 -3.42
CA ALA A 51 5.59 -5.15 -4.56
C ALA A 51 5.90 -6.30 -5.53
N VAL A 52 7.18 -6.49 -5.87
CA VAL A 52 7.61 -7.60 -6.74
C VAL A 52 7.28 -8.96 -6.12
N HIS A 53 7.55 -9.14 -4.82
CA HIS A 53 7.25 -10.38 -4.11
C HIS A 53 5.75 -10.64 -3.91
N THR A 54 4.91 -9.60 -3.93
CA THR A 54 3.46 -9.73 -3.91
C THR A 54 2.90 -10.18 -5.28
N GLY A 55 3.68 -10.04 -6.36
CA GLY A 55 3.37 -10.63 -7.66
C GLY A 55 2.79 -9.66 -8.68
N VAL A 56 2.99 -8.35 -8.53
CA VAL A 56 2.64 -7.36 -9.56
C VAL A 56 3.36 -7.66 -10.89
N GLY A 57 2.74 -7.33 -12.01
CA GLY A 57 3.27 -7.66 -13.34
C GLY A 57 4.53 -6.89 -13.72
N MET A 58 4.68 -5.65 -13.22
CA MET A 58 5.84 -4.79 -13.42
C MET A 58 5.86 -3.69 -12.37
N VAL A 59 7.04 -3.23 -11.99
CA VAL A 59 7.24 -2.00 -11.22
C VAL A 59 7.96 -0.97 -12.09
N ARG A 60 7.46 0.28 -12.08
CA ARG A 60 8.17 1.45 -12.55
C ARG A 60 8.61 2.27 -11.34
N TYR A 61 9.91 2.50 -11.22
CA TYR A 61 10.44 3.32 -10.14
C TYR A 61 10.78 4.72 -10.64
N VAL A 62 10.33 5.74 -9.90
CA VAL A 62 10.52 7.16 -10.21
C VAL A 62 11.03 7.85 -8.95
N GLY A 63 12.31 8.15 -8.92
CA GLY A 63 12.94 8.77 -7.75
C GLY A 63 14.42 9.09 -7.98
N PRO A 64 15.12 9.65 -6.98
CA PRO A 64 16.47 10.14 -7.13
C PRO A 64 17.45 9.02 -7.50
N SER A 65 18.53 9.39 -8.18
CA SER A 65 19.52 8.45 -8.73
C SER A 65 20.04 7.46 -7.69
N ARG A 66 20.35 7.92 -6.49
CA ARG A 66 20.84 7.05 -5.41
C ARG A 66 19.84 5.94 -5.04
N ALA A 67 18.57 6.29 -4.90
CA ALA A 67 17.54 5.28 -4.60
C ALA A 67 17.30 4.38 -5.82
N SER A 68 17.31 4.92 -7.04
CA SER A 68 17.22 4.15 -8.30
C SER A 68 18.31 3.10 -8.41
N ASP A 69 19.57 3.46 -8.15
CA ASP A 69 20.72 2.54 -8.20
C ASP A 69 20.54 1.38 -7.20
N HIS A 70 20.08 1.66 -5.98
CA HIS A 70 19.82 0.61 -4.98
C HIS A 70 18.65 -0.28 -5.37
N VAL A 71 17.57 0.28 -5.91
CA VAL A 71 16.41 -0.48 -6.42
C VAL A 71 16.84 -1.40 -7.54
N LEU A 72 17.54 -0.89 -8.57
CA LEU A 72 17.98 -1.68 -9.72
C LEU A 72 19.04 -2.73 -9.35
N ALA A 73 19.92 -2.44 -8.39
CA ALA A 73 20.85 -3.42 -7.87
C ALA A 73 20.14 -4.58 -7.15
N ARG A 74 19.03 -4.30 -6.47
CA ARG A 74 18.23 -5.32 -5.78
C ARG A 74 17.26 -6.04 -6.71
N ARG A 75 16.64 -5.30 -7.67
CA ARG A 75 15.59 -5.75 -8.59
C ARG A 75 15.84 -5.27 -10.00
N PRO A 76 16.71 -5.96 -10.77
CA PRO A 76 17.06 -5.56 -12.13
C PRO A 76 15.89 -5.65 -13.13
N GLU A 77 14.80 -6.33 -12.76
CA GLU A 77 13.56 -6.39 -13.53
C GLU A 77 12.69 -5.12 -13.44
N VAL A 78 13.02 -4.17 -12.55
CA VAL A 78 12.31 -2.88 -12.42
C VAL A 78 12.68 -1.94 -13.55
N VAL A 79 11.70 -1.20 -14.03
CA VAL A 79 11.91 -0.18 -15.08
C VAL A 79 12.01 1.20 -14.43
N ALA A 80 13.11 1.92 -14.67
CA ALA A 80 13.22 3.30 -14.22
C ALA A 80 12.40 4.26 -15.09
N GLY A 81 11.84 5.31 -14.46
CA GLY A 81 11.13 6.40 -15.13
C GLY A 81 9.63 6.16 -15.32
N VAL A 82 8.93 7.26 -15.60
CA VAL A 82 7.48 7.31 -15.81
C VAL A 82 7.01 6.50 -17.00
N GLY A 83 5.72 6.25 -17.09
CA GLY A 83 5.04 5.57 -18.18
C GLY A 83 3.73 4.97 -17.70
N ARG A 84 2.99 4.28 -18.57
CA ARG A 84 1.69 3.71 -18.20
C ARG A 84 1.79 2.80 -16.98
N VAL A 85 0.93 3.06 -16.00
CA VAL A 85 0.75 2.27 -14.77
C VAL A 85 -0.75 2.01 -14.53
N GLN A 86 -1.06 1.12 -13.61
CA GLN A 86 -2.41 0.83 -13.14
C GLN A 86 -2.65 1.35 -11.72
N ALA A 87 -1.60 1.65 -10.98
CA ALA A 87 -1.67 2.33 -9.70
C ALA A 87 -0.34 3.01 -9.38
N TRP A 88 -0.37 3.97 -8.44
CA TRP A 88 0.81 4.59 -7.87
C TRP A 88 0.97 4.28 -6.39
N LEU A 89 2.21 4.15 -5.93
CA LEU A 89 2.62 4.19 -4.53
C LEU A 89 3.55 5.38 -4.35
N VAL A 90 3.20 6.31 -3.47
CA VAL A 90 3.97 7.53 -3.24
C VAL A 90 4.18 7.83 -1.76
N GLY A 91 5.27 8.50 -1.42
CA GLY A 91 5.46 9.23 -0.16
C GLY A 91 6.36 8.59 0.86
N SER A 92 6.49 7.29 0.92
CA SER A 92 7.37 6.62 1.88
C SER A 92 8.82 7.12 1.73
N GLY A 93 9.45 7.52 2.84
CA GLY A 93 10.81 8.08 2.83
C GLY A 93 10.93 9.48 2.21
N ILE A 94 9.81 10.17 1.97
CA ILE A 94 9.74 11.56 1.53
C ILE A 94 9.44 12.46 2.73
N SER A 95 10.15 13.59 2.82
CA SER A 95 9.92 14.64 3.82
C SER A 95 9.98 15.97 3.09
N ALA A 96 8.86 16.38 2.51
CA ALA A 96 8.74 17.62 1.77
C ALA A 96 7.42 18.33 2.15
N GLY A 97 7.46 19.66 2.16
CA GLY A 97 6.26 20.49 2.37
C GLY A 97 5.53 20.82 1.08
N SER A 98 6.24 20.77 -0.05
CA SER A 98 5.73 21.05 -1.39
C SER A 98 6.46 20.22 -2.44
N LEU A 99 5.91 20.16 -3.67
CA LEU A 99 6.59 19.51 -4.80
C LEU A 99 7.90 20.21 -5.19
N ASP A 100 8.02 21.50 -4.91
CA ASP A 100 9.22 22.29 -5.20
C ASP A 100 10.41 21.92 -4.30
N ASP A 101 10.17 21.24 -3.19
CA ASP A 101 11.21 20.74 -2.28
C ASP A 101 11.79 19.38 -2.75
N LEU A 102 11.20 18.76 -3.77
CA LEU A 102 11.62 17.48 -4.32
C LEU A 102 12.61 17.67 -5.48
N ASP A 103 13.41 16.63 -5.74
CA ASP A 103 14.13 16.57 -7.02
C ASP A 103 13.15 16.42 -8.20
N ASP A 104 13.59 16.85 -9.39
CA ASP A 104 12.73 16.91 -10.58
C ASP A 104 12.10 15.57 -10.94
N VAL A 105 12.83 14.46 -10.75
CA VAL A 105 12.37 13.11 -11.08
C VAL A 105 11.29 12.66 -10.12
N THR A 106 11.51 12.86 -8.82
CA THR A 106 10.52 12.54 -7.80
C THR A 106 9.26 13.40 -7.97
N ALA A 107 9.41 14.71 -8.19
CA ALA A 107 8.30 15.62 -8.45
C ALA A 107 7.49 15.22 -9.70
N GLU A 108 8.15 14.73 -10.77
CA GLU A 108 7.47 14.17 -11.94
C GLU A 108 6.60 12.96 -11.58
N GLY A 109 7.12 12.04 -10.77
CA GLY A 109 6.35 10.88 -10.27
C GLY A 109 5.09 11.28 -9.50
N PHE A 110 5.19 12.32 -8.65
CA PHE A 110 4.04 12.84 -7.90
C PHE A 110 2.99 13.52 -8.79
N ARG A 111 3.42 14.27 -9.84
CA ARG A 111 2.49 14.85 -10.82
C ARG A 111 1.75 13.74 -11.56
N HIS A 112 2.45 12.71 -12.02
CA HIS A 112 1.80 11.54 -12.64
C HIS A 112 0.83 10.84 -11.69
N ALA A 113 1.18 10.66 -10.41
CA ALA A 113 0.28 10.07 -9.43
C ALA A 113 -1.03 10.86 -9.26
N SER A 114 -1.00 12.19 -9.43
CA SER A 114 -2.19 13.04 -9.39
C SER A 114 -2.97 13.05 -10.71
N ASP A 115 -2.28 13.00 -11.87
CA ASP A 115 -2.85 13.31 -13.18
C ASP A 115 -3.30 12.06 -13.97
N ASP A 116 -2.72 10.88 -13.70
CA ASP A 116 -2.96 9.66 -14.50
C ASP A 116 -4.38 9.06 -14.33
N GLY A 117 -5.16 9.51 -13.34
CA GLY A 117 -6.53 9.05 -13.11
C GLY A 117 -6.64 7.59 -12.66
N VAL A 118 -5.57 7.02 -12.14
CA VAL A 118 -5.50 5.67 -11.58
C VAL A 118 -5.45 5.70 -10.05
N PRO A 119 -5.73 4.58 -9.35
CA PRO A 119 -5.62 4.55 -7.89
C PRO A 119 -4.22 4.91 -7.37
N VAL A 120 -4.19 5.62 -6.24
CA VAL A 120 -2.95 6.07 -5.58
C VAL A 120 -2.91 5.59 -4.13
N VAL A 121 -1.84 4.87 -3.77
CA VAL A 121 -1.51 4.57 -2.37
C VAL A 121 -0.57 5.65 -1.87
N VAL A 122 -1.01 6.37 -0.84
CA VAL A 122 -0.32 7.55 -0.31
C VAL A 122 0.16 7.26 1.10
N ASP A 123 1.48 7.12 1.28
CA ASP A 123 2.04 7.10 2.62
C ASP A 123 2.12 8.53 3.18
N ALA A 124 2.03 8.67 4.49
CA ALA A 124 1.64 9.90 5.16
C ALA A 124 2.52 11.13 4.85
N GLY A 125 3.80 10.91 4.57
CA GLY A 125 4.70 12.00 4.17
C GLY A 125 4.28 12.73 2.88
N ALA A 126 3.43 12.10 2.06
CA ALA A 126 3.00 12.63 0.78
C ALA A 126 1.57 13.20 0.79
N ILE A 127 0.83 13.11 1.90
CA ILE A 127 -0.55 13.62 1.96
C ILE A 127 -0.68 15.07 1.47
N PRO A 128 0.22 16.01 1.83
CA PRO A 128 0.13 17.38 1.32
C PRO A 128 0.60 17.55 -0.13
N LEU A 129 1.15 16.51 -0.77
CA LEU A 129 1.81 16.59 -2.08
C LEU A 129 1.00 16.01 -3.23
N VAL A 130 -0.12 15.34 -2.94
CA VAL A 130 -0.98 14.71 -3.94
C VAL A 130 -2.41 15.18 -3.81
N GLU A 131 -3.14 15.16 -4.93
CA GLU A 131 -4.57 15.39 -4.92
C GLU A 131 -5.28 14.16 -4.31
N LEU A 132 -6.05 14.40 -3.24
CA LEU A 132 -6.79 13.36 -2.54
C LEU A 132 -8.18 13.20 -3.15
N GLY A 133 -8.73 11.99 -3.07
CA GLY A 133 -10.05 11.70 -3.60
C GLY A 133 -10.42 10.21 -3.50
N PRO A 134 -11.51 9.81 -4.14
CA PRO A 134 -12.09 8.48 -3.99
C PRO A 134 -11.19 7.33 -4.49
N LEU A 135 -10.19 7.63 -5.31
CA LEU A 135 -9.20 6.65 -5.78
C LEU A 135 -7.91 6.64 -4.96
N ALA A 136 -7.81 7.42 -3.87
CA ALA A 136 -6.67 7.42 -2.97
C ALA A 136 -6.89 6.51 -1.77
N VAL A 137 -5.81 5.83 -1.35
CA VAL A 137 -5.73 5.07 -0.09
C VAL A 137 -4.60 5.65 0.74
N LEU A 138 -4.93 6.28 1.85
CA LEU A 138 -3.97 6.83 2.81
C LEU A 138 -3.56 5.75 3.80
N THR A 139 -2.26 5.68 4.14
CA THR A 139 -1.71 4.68 5.06
C THR A 139 -1.04 5.30 6.30
N PRO A 140 -1.68 6.19 7.06
CA PRO A 140 -1.08 6.84 8.22
C PRO A 140 -0.95 5.89 9.41
N HIS A 141 0.04 6.16 10.27
CA HIS A 141 0.01 5.77 11.68
C HIS A 141 -0.65 6.87 12.53
N ALA A 142 -0.89 6.62 13.83
CA ALA A 142 -1.61 7.57 14.69
C ALA A 142 -0.96 8.97 14.74
N GLY A 143 0.38 9.05 14.76
CA GLY A 143 1.08 10.34 14.78
C GLY A 143 0.92 11.13 13.47
N GLU A 144 0.88 10.46 12.32
CA GLU A 144 0.65 11.06 11.00
C GLU A 144 -0.81 11.50 10.86
N LEU A 145 -1.74 10.65 11.32
CA LEU A 145 -3.16 10.96 11.28
C LEU A 145 -3.54 12.14 12.17
N ALA A 146 -2.83 12.32 13.28
CA ALA A 146 -2.97 13.47 14.17
C ALA A 146 -2.75 14.80 13.42
N GLY A 147 -1.76 14.84 12.51
CA GLY A 147 -1.53 16.00 11.64
C GLY A 147 -2.68 16.24 10.66
N VAL A 148 -3.24 15.18 10.05
CA VAL A 148 -4.36 15.28 9.11
C VAL A 148 -5.63 15.78 9.78
N LEU A 149 -5.94 15.27 10.98
CA LEU A 149 -7.14 15.64 11.73
C LEU A 149 -6.99 16.89 12.59
N HIS A 150 -5.78 17.43 12.73
CA HIS A 150 -5.46 18.50 13.68
C HIS A 150 -5.83 18.13 15.13
N GLU A 151 -5.61 16.88 15.50
CA GLU A 151 -5.85 16.30 16.82
C GLU A 151 -4.53 15.87 17.49
N SER A 152 -4.57 15.50 18.78
CA SER A 152 -3.41 14.89 19.42
C SER A 152 -3.27 13.41 19.04
N ARG A 153 -2.04 12.90 19.08
CA ARG A 153 -1.78 11.47 18.86
C ARG A 153 -2.54 10.60 19.86
N GLU A 154 -2.61 11.04 21.11
CA GLU A 154 -3.32 10.34 22.19
C GLU A 154 -4.82 10.21 21.90
N SER A 155 -5.44 11.26 21.33
CA SER A 155 -6.85 11.23 20.90
C SER A 155 -7.09 10.14 19.85
N ILE A 156 -6.19 10.03 18.85
CA ILE A 156 -6.26 8.99 17.82
C ILE A 156 -6.09 7.59 18.43
N GLU A 157 -5.13 7.41 19.34
CA GLU A 157 -4.85 6.12 19.98
C GLU A 157 -5.96 5.67 20.95
N GLN A 158 -6.74 6.61 21.52
CA GLN A 158 -7.89 6.30 22.38
C GLN A 158 -9.07 5.69 21.59
N ASP A 159 -9.33 6.17 20.38
CA ASP A 159 -10.39 5.65 19.50
C ASP A 159 -9.93 5.64 18.03
N PRO A 160 -9.04 4.69 17.66
CA PRO A 160 -8.51 4.59 16.32
C PRO A 160 -9.59 4.28 15.27
N ALA A 161 -10.65 3.56 15.67
CA ALA A 161 -11.77 3.24 14.80
C ALA A 161 -12.53 4.52 14.38
N ALA A 162 -12.93 5.35 15.33
CA ALA A 162 -13.60 6.61 15.01
C ALA A 162 -12.66 7.59 14.28
N ALA A 163 -11.36 7.62 14.61
CA ALA A 163 -10.39 8.46 13.94
C ALA A 163 -10.24 8.08 12.46
N ALA A 164 -10.18 6.79 12.13
CA ALA A 164 -10.12 6.33 10.73
C ALA A 164 -11.35 6.78 9.92
N VAL A 165 -12.56 6.70 10.50
CA VAL A 165 -13.79 7.17 9.84
C VAL A 165 -13.79 8.68 9.63
N ARG A 166 -13.39 9.47 10.65
CA ARG A 166 -13.31 10.94 10.51
C ARG A 166 -12.32 11.35 9.42
N ALA A 167 -11.14 10.71 9.41
CA ALA A 167 -10.12 11.00 8.42
C ALA A 167 -10.57 10.64 7.00
N ALA A 168 -11.21 9.49 6.82
CA ALA A 168 -11.74 9.09 5.51
C ALA A 168 -12.80 10.09 5.00
N ALA A 169 -13.73 10.50 5.86
CA ALA A 169 -14.75 11.50 5.52
C ALA A 169 -14.14 12.88 5.21
N GLN A 170 -13.14 13.32 5.98
CA GLN A 170 -12.50 14.63 5.80
C GLN A 170 -11.67 14.69 4.52
N THR A 171 -10.94 13.62 4.19
CA THR A 171 -10.04 13.58 3.04
C THR A 171 -10.72 13.14 1.74
N GLY A 172 -11.94 12.59 1.82
CA GLY A 172 -12.61 11.99 0.68
C GLY A 172 -11.92 10.72 0.15
N SER A 173 -11.02 10.12 0.94
CA SER A 173 -10.16 9.00 0.55
C SER A 173 -10.37 7.79 1.46
N VAL A 174 -10.02 6.60 0.98
CA VAL A 174 -9.94 5.43 1.87
C VAL A 174 -8.78 5.62 2.84
N VAL A 175 -8.99 5.32 4.11
CA VAL A 175 -7.95 5.40 5.13
C VAL A 175 -7.66 4.02 5.71
N LEU A 176 -6.41 3.61 5.66
CA LEU A 176 -5.83 2.47 6.37
C LEU A 176 -5.01 3.02 7.54
N LEU A 177 -5.58 3.06 8.73
CA LEU A 177 -4.89 3.50 9.94
C LEU A 177 -4.07 2.34 10.52
N LYS A 178 -2.74 2.49 10.45
CA LYS A 178 -1.76 1.51 10.98
C LYS A 178 -1.79 1.49 12.51
N GLY A 179 -1.80 0.30 13.12
CA GLY A 179 -1.77 0.11 14.56
C GLY A 179 -1.60 -1.36 14.95
N SER A 180 -1.78 -1.70 16.24
CA SER A 180 -1.83 -3.09 16.71
C SER A 180 -2.97 -3.88 16.05
N ALA A 181 -4.07 -3.21 15.79
CA ALA A 181 -5.09 -3.58 14.80
C ALA A 181 -5.13 -2.49 13.74
N THR A 182 -5.24 -2.88 12.48
CA THR A 182 -5.32 -1.95 11.34
C THR A 182 -6.78 -1.70 11.03
N HIS A 183 -7.20 -0.43 11.09
CA HIS A 183 -8.57 -0.01 10.79
C HIS A 183 -8.64 0.58 9.37
N VAL A 184 -9.61 0.12 8.58
CA VAL A 184 -9.84 0.61 7.22
C VAL A 184 -11.26 1.17 7.11
N ALA A 185 -11.40 2.39 6.58
CA ALA A 185 -12.69 3.04 6.37
C ALA A 185 -12.77 3.71 5.01
N THR A 186 -13.97 3.64 4.38
CA THR A 186 -14.31 4.42 3.18
C THR A 186 -14.80 5.82 3.55
N PRO A 187 -14.72 6.80 2.61
CA PRO A 187 -15.17 8.18 2.86
C PRO A 187 -16.63 8.30 3.31
N ASP A 188 -17.52 7.49 2.74
CA ASP A 188 -18.94 7.45 3.07
C ASP A 188 -19.26 6.59 4.30
N GLY A 189 -18.23 5.92 4.87
CA GLY A 189 -18.36 5.01 6.00
C GLY A 189 -19.16 3.75 5.72
N SER A 190 -19.44 3.41 4.46
CA SER A 190 -20.16 2.20 4.05
C SER A 190 -19.35 0.92 4.29
N VAL A 191 -18.02 1.01 4.22
CA VAL A 191 -17.09 -0.10 4.53
C VAL A 191 -16.21 0.30 5.70
N ARG A 192 -16.19 -0.56 6.74
CA ARG A 192 -15.37 -0.42 7.94
C ARG A 192 -14.83 -1.79 8.33
N LEU A 193 -13.53 -1.98 8.15
CA LEU A 193 -12.86 -3.27 8.32
C LEU A 193 -11.75 -3.15 9.36
N VAL A 194 -11.53 -4.22 10.14
CA VAL A 194 -10.40 -4.30 11.07
C VAL A 194 -9.62 -5.59 10.86
N ALA A 195 -8.32 -5.46 10.58
CA ALA A 195 -7.39 -6.57 10.44
C ALA A 195 -6.44 -6.64 11.65
N SER A 196 -6.31 -7.83 12.24
CA SER A 196 -5.50 -8.09 13.46
C SER A 196 -4.49 -9.22 13.25
N SER A 197 -3.97 -9.38 12.01
CA SER A 197 -3.05 -10.47 11.65
C SER A 197 -1.58 -10.21 12.04
N ALA A 198 -1.23 -9.00 12.47
CA ALA A 198 0.14 -8.60 12.77
C ALA A 198 0.72 -9.26 14.03
N THR A 199 2.04 -9.28 14.13
CA THR A 199 2.81 -9.60 15.33
C THR A 199 3.36 -8.30 15.94
N PRO A 200 3.49 -8.18 17.28
CA PRO A 200 4.14 -7.00 17.90
C PRO A 200 5.57 -6.73 17.40
N TRP A 201 6.29 -7.75 16.94
CA TRP A 201 7.62 -7.62 16.35
C TRP A 201 7.65 -6.81 15.05
N LEU A 202 6.48 -6.53 14.46
CA LEU A 202 6.33 -5.70 13.27
C LEU A 202 6.49 -4.18 13.56
N ALA A 203 6.52 -3.77 14.82
CA ALA A 203 6.77 -2.40 15.23
C ALA A 203 8.25 -2.01 15.03
N ALA A 204 8.69 -2.00 13.78
CA ALA A 204 10.06 -1.74 13.37
C ALA A 204 10.12 -0.82 12.13
N ALA A 205 11.23 -0.10 11.96
CA ALA A 205 11.45 0.74 10.78
C ALA A 205 11.39 -0.09 9.49
N GLY A 206 10.76 0.48 8.46
CA GLY A 206 10.59 -0.18 7.16
C GLY A 206 9.31 -1.03 7.03
N ALA A 207 8.59 -1.29 8.13
CA ALA A 207 7.35 -2.07 8.08
C ALA A 207 6.25 -1.37 7.24
N GLY A 208 6.16 -0.03 7.34
CA GLY A 208 5.25 0.78 6.53
C GLY A 208 5.60 0.73 5.04
N ASP A 209 6.89 0.78 4.70
CA ASP A 209 7.39 0.70 3.33
C ASP A 209 6.97 -0.63 2.68
N VAL A 210 7.14 -1.75 3.40
CA VAL A 210 6.72 -3.07 2.95
C VAL A 210 5.20 -3.14 2.77
N LEU A 211 4.42 -2.63 3.74
CA LEU A 211 2.96 -2.58 3.63
C LEU A 211 2.50 -1.76 2.41
N GLY A 212 3.13 -0.61 2.17
CA GLY A 212 2.87 0.22 0.98
C GLY A 212 3.12 -0.56 -0.31
N GLY A 213 4.23 -1.28 -0.41
CA GLY A 213 4.55 -2.14 -1.56
C GLY A 213 3.54 -3.26 -1.79
N VAL A 214 3.12 -3.95 -0.72
CA VAL A 214 2.07 -4.99 -0.79
C VAL A 214 0.75 -4.39 -1.28
N LEU A 215 0.31 -3.28 -0.67
CA LEU A 215 -0.95 -2.63 -1.03
C LEU A 215 -0.91 -2.13 -2.48
N GLY A 216 0.16 -1.44 -2.86
CA GLY A 216 0.34 -0.95 -4.24
C GLY A 216 0.26 -2.08 -5.27
N ALA A 217 0.89 -3.22 -4.99
CA ALA A 217 0.85 -4.39 -5.88
C ALA A 217 -0.56 -4.98 -6.01
N LEU A 218 -1.29 -5.13 -4.90
CA LEU A 218 -2.67 -5.65 -4.93
C LEU A 218 -3.61 -4.69 -5.69
N VAL A 219 -3.48 -3.38 -5.45
CA VAL A 219 -4.27 -2.35 -6.14
C VAL A 219 -3.95 -2.35 -7.64
N ALA A 220 -2.67 -2.32 -8.03
CA ALA A 220 -2.27 -2.34 -9.44
C ALA A 220 -2.76 -3.60 -10.16
N THR A 221 -2.67 -4.77 -9.52
CA THR A 221 -3.14 -6.04 -10.07
C THR A 221 -4.65 -6.03 -10.28
N ARG A 222 -5.41 -5.56 -9.30
CA ARG A 222 -6.87 -5.51 -9.39
C ARG A 222 -7.34 -4.47 -10.40
N GLN A 223 -6.68 -3.31 -10.48
CA GLN A 223 -6.97 -2.29 -11.48
C GLN A 223 -6.67 -2.79 -12.91
N GLY A 224 -5.56 -3.52 -13.11
CA GLY A 224 -5.26 -4.13 -14.40
C GLY A 224 -6.30 -5.15 -14.86
N ALA A 225 -6.86 -5.92 -13.94
CA ALA A 225 -7.97 -6.83 -14.21
C ALA A 225 -9.28 -6.07 -14.51
N ALA A 226 -9.58 -5.01 -13.77
CA ALA A 226 -10.73 -4.15 -13.97
C ALA A 226 -10.69 -3.48 -15.36
N GLU A 227 -9.56 -2.88 -15.74
CA GLU A 227 -9.37 -2.28 -17.07
C GLU A 227 -9.60 -3.31 -18.19
N ALA A 228 -9.10 -4.54 -18.02
CA ALA A 228 -9.29 -5.60 -19.02
C ALA A 228 -10.76 -6.01 -19.20
N SER A 229 -11.61 -5.80 -18.18
CA SER A 229 -13.06 -6.06 -18.22
C SER A 229 -13.89 -4.79 -18.52
N GLY A 230 -13.24 -3.63 -18.77
CA GLY A 230 -13.92 -2.36 -19.05
C GLY A 230 -14.58 -1.74 -17.79
N SER A 231 -14.09 -2.09 -16.60
CA SER A 231 -14.54 -1.54 -15.31
C SER A 231 -13.43 -0.74 -14.62
N SER A 232 -13.74 -0.15 -13.48
CA SER A 232 -12.80 0.58 -12.62
C SER A 232 -13.04 0.22 -11.17
N LEU A 233 -12.02 0.41 -10.33
CA LEU A 233 -12.13 0.20 -8.88
C LEU A 233 -12.99 1.27 -8.22
N THR A 234 -13.70 0.86 -7.19
CA THR A 234 -14.49 1.73 -6.31
C THR A 234 -13.77 1.95 -4.98
N PRO A 235 -14.16 2.94 -4.16
CA PRO A 235 -13.66 3.08 -2.79
C PRO A 235 -13.86 1.82 -1.94
N SER A 236 -14.95 1.08 -2.15
CA SER A 236 -15.20 -0.20 -1.50
C SER A 236 -14.14 -1.24 -1.88
N ASP A 237 -13.80 -1.37 -3.17
CA ASP A 237 -12.75 -2.28 -3.63
C ASP A 237 -11.40 -1.92 -3.00
N LEU A 238 -11.06 -0.61 -2.99
CA LEU A 238 -9.82 -0.11 -2.40
C LEU A 238 -9.74 -0.40 -0.88
N ALA A 239 -10.86 -0.29 -0.16
CA ALA A 239 -10.91 -0.61 1.27
C ALA A 239 -10.66 -2.11 1.53
N HIS A 240 -11.25 -3.00 0.72
CA HIS A 240 -11.00 -4.43 0.83
C HIS A 240 -9.55 -4.80 0.46
N LEU A 241 -8.98 -4.18 -0.59
CA LEU A 241 -7.57 -4.36 -0.96
C LEU A 241 -6.63 -3.85 0.15
N ALA A 242 -6.97 -2.73 0.79
CA ALA A 242 -6.21 -2.19 1.92
C ALA A 242 -6.23 -3.14 3.14
N ALA A 243 -7.41 -3.70 3.48
CA ALA A 243 -7.53 -4.69 4.54
C ALA A 243 -6.79 -6.00 4.17
N SER A 244 -6.85 -6.43 2.90
CA SER A 244 -6.12 -7.60 2.41
C SER A 244 -4.60 -7.40 2.50
N ALA A 245 -4.10 -6.21 2.16
CA ALA A 245 -2.69 -5.87 2.31
C ALA A 245 -2.23 -5.95 3.76
N ALA A 246 -3.03 -5.45 4.71
CA ALA A 246 -2.74 -5.57 6.14
C ALA A 246 -2.70 -7.03 6.61
N VAL A 247 -3.59 -7.89 6.10
CA VAL A 247 -3.59 -9.33 6.37
C VAL A 247 -2.36 -10.01 5.79
N VAL A 248 -2.06 -9.82 4.50
CA VAL A 248 -0.88 -10.39 3.82
C VAL A 248 0.40 -10.00 4.54
N HIS A 249 0.58 -8.72 4.82
CA HIS A 249 1.71 -8.17 5.55
C HIS A 249 1.84 -8.77 6.95
N GLY A 250 0.74 -8.84 7.70
CA GLY A 250 0.72 -9.42 9.05
C GLY A 250 1.04 -10.92 9.09
N LEU A 251 0.52 -11.69 8.13
CA LEU A 251 0.82 -13.12 8.00
C LEU A 251 2.28 -13.36 7.62
N ALA A 252 2.82 -12.58 6.68
CA ALA A 252 4.23 -12.64 6.30
C ALA A 252 5.14 -12.30 7.48
N ALA A 253 4.79 -11.27 8.26
CA ALA A 253 5.52 -10.91 9.47
C ALA A 253 5.49 -12.02 10.54
N ARG A 254 4.35 -12.67 10.75
CA ARG A 254 4.26 -13.83 11.68
C ARG A 254 5.14 -14.98 11.23
N ARG A 255 5.18 -15.30 9.93
CA ARG A 255 6.05 -16.34 9.39
C ARG A 255 7.52 -15.99 9.56
N ALA A 256 7.92 -14.77 9.22
CA ALA A 256 9.28 -14.30 9.39
C ALA A 256 9.71 -14.27 10.84
N SER A 257 8.82 -13.91 11.75
CA SER A 257 9.08 -13.81 13.18
C SER A 257 9.29 -15.16 13.86
N GLY A 258 8.47 -16.17 13.55
CA GLY A 258 8.47 -17.42 14.29
C GLY A 258 8.39 -17.24 15.82
N GLY A 259 7.94 -16.06 16.30
CA GLY A 259 7.89 -15.68 17.70
C GLY A 259 9.05 -14.82 18.19
N GLY A 260 10.05 -14.53 17.34
CA GLY A 260 11.22 -13.71 17.65
C GLY A 260 11.40 -12.50 16.70
N PRO A 261 12.51 -11.76 16.83
CA PRO A 261 12.83 -10.63 15.97
C PRO A 261 13.17 -11.10 14.54
N PHE A 262 12.88 -10.23 13.57
CA PHE A 262 13.15 -10.47 12.15
C PHE A 262 13.53 -9.17 11.43
N THR A 263 14.10 -9.30 10.23
CA THR A 263 14.37 -8.16 9.34
C THR A 263 13.25 -7.94 8.35
N MET A 264 13.11 -6.73 7.81
CA MET A 264 12.13 -6.45 6.74
C MET A 264 12.41 -7.29 5.49
N ALA A 265 13.67 -7.59 5.19
CA ALA A 265 14.03 -8.51 4.10
C ALA A 265 13.46 -9.92 4.34
N ALA A 266 13.58 -10.46 5.57
CA ALA A 266 12.99 -11.74 5.91
C ALA A 266 11.46 -11.76 5.80
N LEU A 267 10.80 -10.65 6.14
CA LEU A 267 9.35 -10.49 5.91
C LEU A 267 9.01 -10.55 4.42
N VAL A 268 9.71 -9.77 3.60
CA VAL A 268 9.49 -9.71 2.15
C VAL A 268 9.64 -11.10 1.51
N GLU A 269 10.62 -11.90 1.95
CA GLU A 269 10.80 -13.27 1.48
C GLU A 269 9.63 -14.21 1.78
N GLN A 270 8.77 -13.88 2.77
CA GLN A 270 7.58 -14.68 3.09
C GLN A 270 6.36 -14.32 2.23
N LEU A 271 6.35 -13.15 1.58
CA LEU A 271 5.19 -12.66 0.80
C LEU A 271 4.74 -13.65 -0.29
N PRO A 272 5.63 -14.22 -1.14
CA PRO A 272 5.18 -15.15 -2.18
C PRO A 272 4.47 -16.38 -1.62
N GLY A 273 4.93 -16.88 -0.47
CA GLY A 273 4.32 -18.02 0.20
C GLY A 273 2.94 -17.69 0.76
N VAL A 274 2.78 -16.50 1.36
CA VAL A 274 1.47 -16.03 1.88
C VAL A 274 0.49 -15.82 0.73
N VAL A 275 0.90 -15.12 -0.33
CA VAL A 275 0.07 -14.87 -1.51
C VAL A 275 -0.40 -16.19 -2.13
N ARG A 276 0.52 -17.15 -2.35
CA ARG A 276 0.17 -18.47 -2.87
C ARG A 276 -0.91 -19.17 -2.02
N ASP A 277 -0.74 -19.16 -0.69
CA ASP A 277 -1.67 -19.87 0.19
C ASP A 277 -3.06 -19.24 0.19
N LEU A 278 -3.14 -17.88 0.11
CA LEU A 278 -4.41 -17.17 -0.03
C LEU A 278 -5.09 -17.43 -1.40
N VAL A 279 -4.32 -17.48 -2.48
CA VAL A 279 -4.85 -17.84 -3.83
C VAL A 279 -5.44 -19.24 -3.81
N VAL A 280 -4.72 -20.24 -3.27
CA VAL A 280 -5.21 -21.63 -3.18
C VAL A 280 -6.47 -21.71 -2.32
N GLU A 281 -6.55 -20.95 -1.24
CA GLU A 281 -7.75 -20.86 -0.40
C GLU A 281 -8.94 -20.23 -1.13
N GLY A 282 -8.70 -19.18 -1.94
CA GLY A 282 -9.71 -18.52 -2.78
C GLY A 282 -10.29 -19.47 -3.84
N ASP A 283 -9.41 -20.18 -4.57
CA ASP A 283 -9.81 -21.13 -5.62
C ASP A 283 -10.62 -22.33 -5.06
N ALA A 284 -10.37 -22.74 -3.82
CA ALA A 284 -11.10 -23.83 -3.18
C ALA A 284 -12.55 -23.48 -2.81
N ARG A 285 -12.93 -22.20 -2.85
CA ARG A 285 -14.25 -21.68 -2.44
C ARG A 285 -15.12 -21.21 -3.62
N GLY A 286 -14.52 -20.96 -4.78
CA GLY A 286 -15.19 -20.55 -6.02
C GLY A 286 -15.61 -21.74 -6.88
#